data_0c21bb5845ddb093ed5e7400d867b7e6
#
_entry.id   0c21bb5845ddb093ed5e7400d867b7e6
#
_cell.length_a   1.000
_cell.length_b   1.000
_cell.length_c   1.000
_cell.angle_alpha   90.00
_cell.angle_beta   90.00
_cell.angle_gamma   90.00
#
_symmetry.space_group_name_H-M   'P 1'
#
loop_
_entity.id
_entity.type
_entity.pdbx_description
1 polymer ?
#
loop_
_entity_poly.entity_id
_entity_poly.type
_entity_poly.pdbx_seq_one_letter_code
_entity_poly.pdbx_strand_id
1 'polypeptide(L)'
;NNQIVWGLPHIFAVLLIVIASGVLNIASISSVFDKKLYKPLAPLSALLAMAFLISGLAILVLDLGRPDRLIVAMTTYNFKSIFAWNIFLYSGFAGILAIYIWTMLDRNVKKFSRPAGIFAFTWRIVLTTGTGSIFGFLISREAYGTAILAPLFIIMSLLYGTVVYFLIVKACLLYTSDAADDQCC
;
A
#
# COMPACT_ATOMS: atom_id res chain seq x y z
N ASN A 1 27.23 -3.30 21.84
CA ASN A 1 26.60 -3.83 20.63
C ASN A 1 25.55 -2.84 20.15
N ASN A 2 25.93 -2.01 19.21
CA ASN A 2 25.06 -1.01 18.61
C ASN A 2 24.06 -1.70 17.70
N GLN A 3 22.88 -1.91 18.22
CA GLN A 3 21.79 -2.46 17.46
C GLN A 3 21.21 -1.36 16.60
N ILE A 4 21.35 -1.53 15.30
CA ILE A 4 20.60 -0.75 14.32
C ILE A 4 19.17 -1.26 14.42
N VAL A 5 18.30 -0.49 15.06
CA VAL A 5 16.91 -0.87 15.30
C VAL A 5 16.11 -0.97 13.98
N TRP A 6 16.57 -0.29 12.94
CA TRP A 6 15.94 -0.27 11.62
C TRP A 6 16.97 -0.61 10.56
N GLY A 7 16.97 -1.87 10.18
CA GLY A 7 17.84 -2.43 9.16
C GLY A 7 17.30 -2.21 7.75
N LEU A 8 18.03 -2.72 6.78
CA LEU A 8 17.68 -2.73 5.36
C LEU A 8 16.29 -3.35 5.09
N PRO A 9 15.88 -4.46 5.76
CA PRO A 9 14.54 -5.03 5.56
C PRO A 9 13.43 -4.05 5.90
N HIS A 10 13.57 -3.27 6.96
CA HIS A 10 12.58 -2.28 7.35
C HIS A 10 12.37 -1.20 6.30
N ILE A 11 13.47 -0.75 5.67
CA ILE A 11 13.42 0.25 4.58
C ILE A 11 12.63 -0.32 3.39
N PHE A 12 12.90 -1.57 3.00
CA PHE A 12 12.16 -2.22 1.92
C PHE A 12 10.68 -2.43 2.27
N ALA A 13 10.36 -2.82 3.50
CA ALA A 13 8.98 -2.99 3.94
C ALA A 13 8.21 -1.66 3.81
N VAL A 14 8.76 -0.56 4.31
CA VAL A 14 8.14 0.77 4.21
C VAL A 14 8.00 1.19 2.75
N LEU A 15 9.02 0.99 1.93
CA LEU A 15 8.98 1.32 0.50
C LEU A 15 7.84 0.56 -0.21
N LEU A 16 7.71 -0.74 0.01
CA LEU A 16 6.66 -1.56 -0.61
C LEU A 16 5.26 -1.15 -0.15
N ILE A 17 5.09 -0.80 1.12
CA ILE A 17 3.82 -0.31 1.65
C ILE A 17 3.45 1.05 1.05
N VAL A 18 4.43 1.95 0.90
CA VAL A 18 4.24 3.25 0.25
C VAL A 18 3.86 3.07 -1.22
N ILE A 19 4.52 2.15 -1.94
CA ILE A 19 4.18 1.79 -3.32
C ILE A 19 2.77 1.20 -3.38
N ALA A 20 2.41 0.25 -2.50
CA ALA A 20 1.08 -0.34 -2.44
C ALA A 20 -0.01 0.72 -2.30
N SER A 21 0.21 1.67 -1.39
CA SER A 21 -0.69 2.81 -1.20
C SER A 21 -0.84 3.63 -2.48
N GLY A 22 0.24 3.87 -3.20
CA GLY A 22 0.24 4.71 -4.40
C GLY A 22 -0.29 4.02 -5.64
N VAL A 23 -0.04 2.73 -5.83
CA VAL A 23 -0.55 1.95 -6.97
C VAL A 23 -2.08 1.97 -7.00
N LEU A 24 -2.74 2.04 -5.86
CA LEU A 24 -4.20 2.14 -5.77
C LEU A 24 -4.78 3.42 -6.39
N ASN A 25 -3.96 4.40 -6.76
CA ASN A 25 -4.43 5.66 -7.37
C ASN A 25 -5.24 5.42 -8.64
N ILE A 26 -4.80 4.49 -9.50
CA ILE A 26 -5.48 4.22 -10.77
C ILE A 26 -6.88 3.64 -10.54
N ALA A 27 -7.00 2.70 -9.59
CA ALA A 27 -8.30 2.19 -9.18
C ALA A 27 -9.17 3.29 -8.57
N SER A 28 -8.59 4.16 -7.75
CA SER A 28 -9.29 5.29 -7.14
C SER A 28 -9.76 6.32 -8.17
N ILE A 29 -8.96 6.64 -9.19
CA ILE A 29 -9.35 7.53 -10.28
C ILE A 29 -10.58 6.99 -11.01
N SER A 30 -10.64 5.67 -11.25
CA SER A 30 -11.78 5.07 -11.94
C SER A 30 -13.06 5.04 -11.09
N SER A 31 -12.95 4.75 -9.79
CA SER A 31 -14.09 4.56 -8.89
C SER A 31 -14.55 5.85 -8.22
N VAL A 32 -13.64 6.72 -7.80
CA VAL A 32 -13.95 7.98 -7.11
C VAL A 32 -14.33 9.07 -8.10
N PHE A 33 -13.53 9.26 -9.16
CA PHE A 33 -13.73 10.29 -10.17
C PHE A 33 -14.54 9.82 -11.39
N ASP A 34 -15.04 8.57 -11.37
CA ASP A 34 -15.87 7.93 -12.43
C ASP A 34 -15.30 8.07 -13.85
N LYS A 35 -13.97 8.04 -14.00
CA LYS A 35 -13.31 8.10 -15.29
C LYS A 35 -13.36 6.73 -15.97
N LYS A 36 -14.25 6.58 -16.94
CA LYS A 36 -14.51 5.32 -17.67
C LYS A 36 -13.27 4.74 -18.35
N LEU A 37 -12.34 5.60 -18.79
CA LEU A 37 -11.09 5.19 -19.45
C LEU A 37 -10.21 4.28 -18.57
N TYR A 38 -10.22 4.50 -17.25
CA TYR A 38 -9.38 3.75 -16.30
C TYR A 38 -10.09 2.52 -15.70
N LYS A 39 -11.35 2.27 -16.04
CA LYS A 39 -12.12 1.11 -15.51
C LYS A 39 -11.46 -0.24 -15.79
N PRO A 40 -10.92 -0.54 -16.98
CA PRO A 40 -10.27 -1.84 -17.23
C PRO A 40 -8.96 -2.01 -16.45
N LEU A 41 -8.28 -0.91 -16.12
CA LEU A 41 -7.00 -0.91 -15.40
C LEU A 41 -7.17 -0.97 -13.86
N ALA A 42 -8.36 -0.66 -13.36
CA ALA A 42 -8.64 -0.58 -11.93
C ALA A 42 -8.45 -1.91 -11.18
N PRO A 43 -8.93 -3.09 -11.68
CA PRO A 43 -8.71 -4.37 -11.00
C PRO A 43 -7.22 -4.72 -10.89
N LEU A 44 -6.44 -4.49 -11.97
CA LEU A 44 -5.00 -4.73 -11.97
C LEU A 44 -4.31 -3.86 -10.92
N SER A 45 -4.66 -2.58 -10.85
CA SER A 45 -4.13 -1.66 -9.84
C SER A 45 -4.44 -2.12 -8.42
N ALA A 46 -5.67 -2.58 -8.15
CA ALA A 46 -6.05 -3.06 -6.83
C ALA A 46 -5.33 -4.37 -6.45
N LEU A 47 -5.17 -5.31 -7.40
CA LEU A 47 -4.43 -6.56 -7.19
C LEU A 47 -2.94 -6.30 -6.94
N LEU A 48 -2.31 -5.41 -7.70
CA LEU A 48 -0.92 -5.02 -7.48
C LEU A 48 -0.74 -4.33 -6.12
N ALA A 49 -1.66 -3.46 -5.72
CA ALA A 49 -1.63 -2.84 -4.41
C ALA A 49 -1.68 -3.90 -3.28
N MET A 50 -2.53 -4.93 -3.44
CA MET A 50 -2.60 -6.05 -2.48
C MET A 50 -1.30 -6.85 -2.46
N ALA A 51 -0.72 -7.16 -3.61
CA ALA A 51 0.54 -7.90 -3.71
C ALA A 51 1.69 -7.16 -3.03
N PHE A 52 1.84 -5.86 -3.29
CA PHE A 52 2.86 -5.03 -2.63
C PHE A 52 2.62 -4.89 -1.14
N LEU A 53 1.36 -4.77 -0.70
CA LEU A 53 1.03 -4.70 0.71
C LEU A 53 1.40 -6.00 1.44
N ILE A 54 1.01 -7.15 0.91
CA ILE A 54 1.35 -8.46 1.49
C ILE A 54 2.86 -8.66 1.54
N SER A 55 3.58 -8.32 0.47
CA SER A 55 5.03 -8.42 0.41
C SER A 55 5.70 -7.52 1.46
N GLY A 56 5.24 -6.28 1.60
CA GLY A 56 5.76 -5.35 2.59
C GLY A 56 5.51 -5.81 4.03
N LEU A 57 4.30 -6.32 4.31
CA LEU A 57 3.96 -6.89 5.62
C LEU A 57 4.75 -8.16 5.91
N ALA A 58 4.98 -9.04 4.93
CA ALA A 58 5.79 -10.24 5.10
C ALA A 58 7.23 -9.88 5.49
N ILE A 59 7.84 -8.92 4.81
CA ILE A 59 9.18 -8.44 5.16
C ILE A 59 9.19 -7.84 6.57
N LEU A 60 8.16 -7.07 6.93
CA LEU A 60 8.05 -6.48 8.27
C LEU A 60 7.96 -7.56 9.36
N VAL A 61 7.22 -8.63 9.12
CA VAL A 61 7.12 -9.77 10.05
C VAL A 61 8.46 -10.50 10.20
N LEU A 62 9.20 -10.67 9.09
CA LEU A 62 10.53 -11.28 9.11
C LEU A 62 11.55 -10.41 9.87
N ASP A 63 11.44 -9.08 9.74
CA ASP A 63 12.31 -8.12 10.42
C ASP A 63 12.07 -8.07 11.94
N LEU A 64 10.89 -8.50 12.41
CA LEU A 64 10.56 -8.50 13.85
C LEU A 64 11.43 -9.47 14.70
N GLY A 65 12.12 -10.39 14.08
CA GLY A 65 12.97 -11.39 14.73
C GLY A 65 12.24 -12.42 15.61
N ARG A 66 11.07 -12.10 16.14
CA ARG A 66 10.15 -12.97 16.89
C ARG A 66 8.71 -12.75 16.45
N PRO A 67 8.26 -13.40 15.38
CA PRO A 67 6.91 -13.23 14.83
C PRO A 67 5.80 -13.70 15.78
N ASP A 68 6.11 -14.62 16.71
CA ASP A 68 5.20 -15.07 17.77
C ASP A 68 4.71 -13.93 18.66
N ARG A 69 5.55 -12.92 18.91
CA ARG A 69 5.18 -11.73 19.69
C ARG A 69 4.25 -10.77 18.96
N LEU A 70 4.14 -10.89 17.65
CA LEU A 70 3.18 -10.10 16.87
C LEU A 70 1.75 -10.40 17.28
N ILE A 71 1.44 -11.69 17.54
CA ILE A 71 0.11 -12.11 18.03
C ILE A 71 -0.20 -11.46 19.39
N VAL A 72 0.79 -11.40 20.28
CA VAL A 72 0.64 -10.73 21.58
C VAL A 72 0.43 -9.22 21.39
N ALA A 73 1.15 -8.59 20.46
CA ALA A 73 0.97 -7.17 20.16
C ALA A 73 -0.40 -6.86 19.52
N MET A 74 -0.97 -7.82 18.78
CA MET A 74 -2.31 -7.71 18.19
C MET A 74 -3.44 -7.98 19.20
N THR A 75 -3.20 -8.73 20.26
CA THR A 75 -4.20 -9.09 21.27
C THR A 75 -4.18 -8.17 22.50
N THR A 76 -3.01 -7.60 22.82
CA THR A 76 -2.83 -6.66 23.93
C THR A 76 -2.52 -5.26 23.41
N TYR A 77 -3.57 -4.56 22.97
CA TYR A 77 -3.41 -3.21 22.40
C TYR A 77 -3.02 -2.19 23.47
N ASN A 78 -1.86 -1.57 23.28
CA ASN A 78 -1.51 -0.36 23.99
C ASN A 78 -1.79 0.87 23.10
N PHE A 79 -2.92 1.51 23.30
CA PHE A 79 -3.37 2.68 22.52
C PHE A 79 -2.43 3.88 22.61
N LYS A 80 -1.46 3.89 23.54
CA LYS A 80 -0.42 4.92 23.63
C LYS A 80 0.75 4.65 22.66
N SER A 81 0.82 3.46 22.05
CA SER A 81 1.88 3.09 21.13
C SER A 81 1.50 3.43 19.69
N ILE A 82 2.31 4.24 19.02
CA ILE A 82 2.16 4.57 17.60
C ILE A 82 2.28 3.30 16.72
N PHE A 83 3.10 2.34 17.13
CA PHE A 83 3.22 1.05 16.42
C PHE A 83 1.94 0.22 16.44
N ALA A 84 1.21 0.20 17.56
CA ALA A 84 -0.07 -0.49 17.65
C ALA A 84 -1.10 0.12 16.68
N TRP A 85 -1.15 1.43 16.55
CA TRP A 85 -1.98 2.12 15.57
C TRP A 85 -1.65 1.74 14.13
N ASN A 86 -0.36 1.57 13.81
CA ASN A 86 0.03 1.16 12.46
C ASN A 86 -0.36 -0.27 12.12
N ILE A 87 -0.24 -1.21 13.05
CA ILE A 87 -0.72 -2.59 12.85
C ILE A 87 -2.21 -2.56 12.52
N PHE A 88 -2.99 -1.77 13.26
CA PHE A 88 -4.41 -1.58 12.99
C PHE A 88 -4.67 -0.98 11.60
N LEU A 89 -3.93 0.06 11.22
CA LEU A 89 -4.06 0.71 9.92
C LEU A 89 -3.72 -0.23 8.76
N TYR A 90 -2.65 -1.03 8.88
CA TYR A 90 -2.25 -2.00 7.83
C TYR A 90 -3.27 -3.13 7.70
N SER A 91 -3.71 -3.70 8.81
CA SER A 91 -4.73 -4.76 8.82
C SER A 91 -6.06 -4.25 8.25
N GLY A 92 -6.46 -3.05 8.64
CA GLY A 92 -7.65 -2.38 8.13
C GLY A 92 -7.54 -2.12 6.62
N PHE A 93 -6.39 -1.65 6.15
CA PHE A 93 -6.16 -1.41 4.72
C PHE A 93 -6.24 -2.71 3.91
N ALA A 94 -5.63 -3.80 4.40
CA ALA A 94 -5.71 -5.11 3.77
C ALA A 94 -7.16 -5.60 3.65
N GLY A 95 -7.93 -5.49 4.72
CA GLY A 95 -9.36 -5.87 4.73
C GLY A 95 -10.21 -5.04 3.76
N ILE A 96 -10.05 -3.72 3.78
CA ILE A 96 -10.77 -2.81 2.88
C ILE A 96 -10.40 -3.09 1.43
N LEU A 97 -9.13 -3.31 1.15
CA LEU A 97 -8.64 -3.61 -0.20
C LEU A 97 -9.17 -4.95 -0.71
N ALA A 98 -9.24 -5.97 0.15
CA ALA A 98 -9.86 -7.27 -0.19
C ALA A 98 -11.35 -7.11 -0.53
N ILE A 99 -12.11 -6.36 0.27
CA ILE A 99 -13.51 -6.06 0.00
C ILE A 99 -13.65 -5.28 -1.32
N TYR A 100 -12.78 -4.31 -1.56
CA TYR A 100 -12.81 -3.50 -2.77
C TYR A 100 -12.54 -4.36 -4.01
N ILE A 101 -11.54 -5.25 -3.97
CA ILE A 101 -11.26 -6.20 -5.05
C ILE A 101 -12.47 -7.10 -5.29
N TRP A 102 -13.08 -7.63 -4.23
CA TRP A 102 -14.27 -8.47 -4.35
C TRP A 102 -15.41 -7.72 -5.05
N THR A 103 -15.70 -6.47 -4.65
CA THR A 103 -16.76 -5.68 -5.30
C THR A 103 -16.49 -5.37 -6.78
N MET A 104 -15.22 -5.42 -7.21
CA MET A 104 -14.85 -5.26 -8.62
C MET A 104 -15.04 -6.54 -9.44
N LEU A 105 -14.77 -7.69 -8.83
CA LEU A 105 -14.80 -8.99 -9.50
C LEU A 105 -16.22 -9.58 -9.58
N ASP A 106 -17.03 -9.40 -8.54
CA ASP A 106 -18.40 -9.94 -8.48
C ASP A 106 -19.41 -8.94 -9.07
N ARG A 107 -20.15 -9.42 -10.09
CA ARG A 107 -21.20 -8.64 -10.77
C ARG A 107 -22.35 -8.24 -9.86
N ASN A 108 -22.70 -9.07 -8.86
CA ASN A 108 -23.84 -8.85 -7.98
C ASN A 108 -23.60 -7.66 -7.01
N VAL A 109 -22.34 -7.47 -6.59
CA VAL A 109 -21.95 -6.41 -5.65
C VAL A 109 -21.26 -5.23 -6.32
N LYS A 110 -21.18 -5.22 -7.64
CA LYS A 110 -20.49 -4.15 -8.40
C LYS A 110 -20.99 -2.74 -8.10
N LYS A 111 -22.26 -2.58 -7.73
CA LYS A 111 -22.84 -1.29 -7.31
C LYS A 111 -22.13 -0.70 -6.07
N PHE A 112 -21.54 -1.53 -5.23
CA PHE A 112 -20.80 -1.11 -4.03
C PHE A 112 -19.33 -0.77 -4.32
N SER A 113 -18.84 -0.97 -5.54
CA SER A 113 -17.44 -0.69 -5.91
C SER A 113 -17.08 0.79 -5.73
N ARG A 114 -18.02 1.72 -5.99
CA ARG A 114 -17.77 3.15 -5.81
C ARG A 114 -17.60 3.53 -4.33
N PRO A 115 -18.53 3.21 -3.40
CA PRO A 115 -18.32 3.52 -1.99
C PRO A 115 -17.12 2.78 -1.39
N ALA A 116 -16.88 1.52 -1.77
CA ALA A 116 -15.70 0.78 -1.34
C ALA A 116 -14.40 1.45 -1.82
N GLY A 117 -14.37 1.95 -3.06
CA GLY A 117 -13.24 2.70 -3.61
C GLY A 117 -12.98 4.02 -2.89
N ILE A 118 -14.02 4.78 -2.55
CA ILE A 118 -13.90 6.02 -1.78
C ILE A 118 -13.33 5.72 -0.38
N PHE A 119 -13.84 4.67 0.26
CA PHE A 119 -13.38 4.26 1.58
C PHE A 119 -11.92 3.79 1.55
N ALA A 120 -11.53 2.99 0.55
CA ALA A 120 -10.15 2.56 0.33
C ALA A 120 -9.22 3.77 0.08
N PHE A 121 -9.67 4.75 -0.69
CA PHE A 121 -8.91 5.98 -0.94
C PHE A 121 -8.68 6.80 0.33
N THR A 122 -9.72 7.00 1.13
CA THR A 122 -9.63 7.75 2.40
C THR A 122 -8.72 7.01 3.38
N TRP A 123 -8.92 5.70 3.55
CA TRP A 123 -8.11 4.89 4.45
C TRP A 123 -6.63 4.89 4.06
N ARG A 124 -6.35 4.85 2.78
CA ARG A 124 -4.99 4.96 2.24
C ARG A 124 -4.29 6.26 2.68
N ILE A 125 -4.98 7.40 2.61
CA ILE A 125 -4.41 8.68 3.04
C ILE A 125 -4.12 8.65 4.54
N VAL A 126 -5.05 8.14 5.35
CA VAL A 126 -4.85 7.98 6.79
C VAL A 126 -3.67 7.05 7.08
N LEU A 127 -3.55 5.93 6.36
CA LEU A 127 -2.44 4.98 6.47
C LEU A 127 -1.10 5.66 6.18
N THR A 128 -1.02 6.38 5.06
CA THR A 128 0.23 7.02 4.63
C THR A 128 0.63 8.14 5.59
N THR A 129 -0.34 8.91 6.09
CA THR A 129 -0.13 9.92 7.11
C THR A 129 0.34 9.29 8.42
N GLY A 130 -0.27 8.19 8.86
CA GLY A 130 0.13 7.44 10.04
C GLY A 130 1.56 6.92 9.94
N THR A 131 1.92 6.32 8.80
CA THR A 131 3.28 5.84 8.53
C THR A 131 4.30 6.99 8.55
N GLY A 132 4.00 8.11 7.90
CA GLY A 132 4.85 9.30 7.93
C GLY A 132 4.99 9.90 9.32
N SER A 133 3.93 9.87 10.13
CA SER A 133 3.93 10.38 11.50
C SER A 133 4.83 9.57 12.42
N ILE A 134 4.96 8.23 12.21
CA ILE A 134 5.91 7.43 13.01
C ILE A 134 7.32 8.00 12.89
N PHE A 135 7.74 8.31 11.67
CA PHE A 135 9.07 8.87 11.44
C PHE A 135 9.18 10.27 12.03
N GLY A 136 8.11 11.09 11.95
CA GLY A 136 8.08 12.43 12.52
C GLY A 136 8.13 12.48 14.04
N PHE A 137 7.68 11.43 14.73
CA PHE A 137 7.72 11.35 16.20
C PHE A 137 8.96 10.63 16.75
N LEU A 138 9.92 10.28 15.90
CA LEU A 138 11.21 9.72 16.33
C LEU A 138 12.11 10.80 16.91
N ILE A 139 11.94 11.05 18.21
CA ILE A 139 12.70 12.04 19.00
C ILE A 139 14.19 11.72 19.04
N SER A 140 14.59 10.47 18.83
CA SER A 140 15.99 10.02 18.90
C SER A 140 16.87 10.47 17.73
N ARG A 141 16.27 11.04 16.67
CA ARG A 141 17.00 11.58 15.51
C ARG A 141 16.41 12.95 15.13
N GLU A 142 17.10 14.00 15.45
CA GLU A 142 16.71 15.40 15.17
C GLU A 142 16.37 15.65 13.70
N ALA A 143 17.03 14.94 12.78
CA ALA A 143 16.78 15.04 11.34
C ALA A 143 15.35 14.62 10.90
N TYR A 144 14.65 13.83 11.69
CA TYR A 144 13.31 13.32 11.36
C TYR A 144 12.19 13.95 12.21
N GLY A 145 12.52 14.75 13.22
CA GLY A 145 11.55 15.37 14.13
C GLY A 145 10.72 16.51 13.51
N THR A 146 10.22 16.33 12.28
CA THR A 146 9.46 17.36 11.58
C THR A 146 8.08 16.87 11.14
N ALA A 147 7.06 17.71 11.34
CA ALA A 147 5.70 17.44 10.88
C ALA A 147 5.56 17.32 9.34
N ILE A 148 6.58 17.76 8.59
CA ILE A 148 6.62 17.71 7.12
C ILE A 148 6.69 16.27 6.59
N LEU A 149 7.12 15.29 7.40
CA LEU A 149 7.25 13.90 6.95
C LEU A 149 5.90 13.28 6.57
N ALA A 150 4.81 13.62 7.25
CA ALA A 150 3.50 13.09 6.91
C ALA A 150 3.03 13.50 5.49
N PRO A 151 2.99 14.79 5.10
CA PRO A 151 2.68 15.18 3.73
C PRO A 151 3.71 14.69 2.72
N LEU A 152 5.00 14.61 3.09
CA LEU A 152 6.03 14.07 2.22
C LEU A 152 5.74 12.61 1.85
N PHE A 153 5.36 11.77 2.80
CA PHE A 153 5.00 10.37 2.54
C PHE A 153 3.78 10.24 1.62
N ILE A 154 2.81 11.15 1.71
CA ILE A 154 1.66 11.17 0.78
C ILE A 154 2.14 11.44 -0.64
N ILE A 155 2.98 12.46 -0.84
CA ILE A 155 3.53 12.82 -2.16
C ILE A 155 4.39 11.68 -2.71
N MET A 156 5.26 11.11 -1.89
CA MET A 156 6.10 9.97 -2.26
C MET A 156 5.27 8.75 -2.66
N SER A 157 4.19 8.46 -1.94
CA SER A 157 3.30 7.35 -2.30
C SER A 157 2.62 7.56 -3.65
N LEU A 158 2.17 8.78 -3.93
CA LEU A 158 1.58 9.13 -5.22
C LEU A 158 2.60 8.95 -6.35
N LEU A 159 3.81 9.45 -6.15
CA LEU A 159 4.87 9.38 -7.16
C LEU A 159 5.31 7.93 -7.41
N TYR A 160 5.82 7.25 -6.38
CA TYR A 160 6.36 5.89 -6.54
C TYR A 160 5.31 4.89 -6.99
N GLY A 161 4.10 4.94 -6.42
CA GLY A 161 3.05 4.02 -6.80
C GLY A 161 2.61 4.20 -8.25
N THR A 162 2.50 5.43 -8.71
CA THR A 162 2.14 5.72 -10.11
C THR A 162 3.24 5.28 -11.07
N VAL A 163 4.51 5.60 -10.78
CA VAL A 163 5.65 5.21 -11.60
C VAL A 163 5.77 3.68 -11.70
N VAL A 164 5.72 2.98 -10.56
CA VAL A 164 5.81 1.51 -10.53
C VAL A 164 4.65 0.88 -11.30
N TYR A 165 3.43 1.40 -11.14
CA TYR A 165 2.29 0.91 -11.89
C TYR A 165 2.49 1.03 -13.40
N PHE A 166 2.90 2.20 -13.89
CA PHE A 166 3.16 2.40 -15.32
C PHE A 166 4.31 1.55 -15.84
N LEU A 167 5.37 1.35 -15.06
CA LEU A 167 6.47 0.46 -15.44
C LEU A 167 5.98 -0.99 -15.63
N ILE A 168 5.17 -1.50 -14.70
CA ILE A 168 4.61 -2.85 -14.80
C ILE A 168 3.69 -2.98 -16.02
N VAL A 169 2.78 -2.03 -16.22
CA VAL A 169 1.86 -2.05 -17.37
C VAL A 169 2.65 -1.97 -18.69
N LYS A 170 3.66 -1.11 -18.77
CA LYS A 170 4.50 -0.99 -19.95
C LYS A 170 5.28 -2.28 -20.23
N ALA A 171 5.86 -2.90 -19.19
CA ALA A 171 6.56 -4.18 -19.32
C ALA A 171 5.62 -5.30 -19.81
N CYS A 172 4.40 -5.39 -19.25
CA CYS A 172 3.40 -6.35 -19.70
C CYS A 172 2.98 -6.13 -21.17
N LEU A 173 2.80 -4.88 -21.59
CA LEU A 173 2.43 -4.54 -22.96
C LEU A 173 3.54 -4.87 -23.97
N LEU A 174 4.81 -4.59 -23.63
CA LEU A 174 5.94 -4.97 -24.48
C LEU A 174 6.03 -6.47 -24.67
N TYR A 175 5.91 -7.23 -23.56
CA TYR A 175 5.97 -8.69 -23.62
C TYR A 175 4.83 -9.31 -24.47
N THR A 176 3.62 -8.74 -24.38
CA THR A 176 2.48 -9.22 -25.20
C THR A 176 2.61 -8.85 -26.66
N SER A 177 3.24 -7.72 -26.99
CA SER A 177 3.51 -7.31 -28.38
C SER A 177 4.54 -8.24 -29.04
N ASP A 178 5.64 -8.52 -28.35
CA ASP A 178 6.69 -9.41 -28.86
C ASP A 178 6.14 -10.84 -29.08
N ALA A 179 5.33 -11.34 -28.15
CA ALA A 179 4.70 -12.65 -28.29
C ALA A 179 3.66 -12.74 -29.45
N ALA A 180 3.03 -11.63 -29.81
CA ALA A 180 2.13 -11.54 -30.95
C ALA A 180 2.88 -11.51 -32.29
N ASP A 181 4.05 -10.86 -32.34
CA ASP A 181 4.90 -10.82 -33.54
C ASP A 181 5.55 -12.18 -33.82
N ASP A 182 5.94 -12.93 -32.79
CA ASP A 182 6.50 -14.29 -32.93
C ASP A 182 5.47 -15.33 -33.43
N GLN A 183 4.18 -15.06 -33.30
CA GLN A 183 3.11 -15.96 -33.83
C GLN A 183 2.73 -15.67 -35.29
N CYS A 184 3.25 -14.63 -35.88
CA CYS A 184 2.99 -14.24 -37.29
C CYS A 184 4.06 -14.73 -38.29
N CYS A 185 5.04 -15.56 -37.87
CA CYS A 185 6.04 -16.17 -38.75
C CYS A 185 5.72 -17.62 -39.08
#